data_5fd637616014572f82b161bbc3000441
#
_entry.id   5fd637616014572f82b161bbc3000441
#
_cell.length_a   1.000
_cell.length_b   1.000
_cell.length_c   1.000
_cell.angle_alpha   90.00
_cell.angle_beta   90.00
_cell.angle_gamma   90.00
#
_symmetry.space_group_name_H-M   'P 1'
#
loop_
_entity.id
_entity.type
_entity.pdbx_description
1 polymer ?
#
loop_
_entity_poly.entity_id
_entity_poly.type
_entity_poly.pdbx_seq_one_letter_code
_entity_poly.pdbx_strand_id
1 'polypeptide(L)'
;MHKLILLAAAAALAGCAQERQADPAIENNAAAADAGLTDANMATDNMMDANMAAPAALTSINETTWEFTDPETRKPMQESVDAAGKYITVSGKEHIDHGTAVLKDGKACFTSAMDKEGEVCWTDPMVAVGQSGETTSDKGEKLVVKRTVYVPLTM
;
A
#
# COMPACT_ATOMS: atom_id res chain seq x y z
N MET A 1 -37.37 -18.07 -6.96
CA MET A 1 -37.69 -19.03 -5.86
C MET A 1 -36.52 -18.96 -4.89
N HIS A 2 -36.73 -18.25 -3.80
CA HIS A 2 -35.71 -17.92 -2.80
C HIS A 2 -35.57 -19.05 -1.81
N LYS A 3 -34.35 -19.54 -1.60
CA LYS A 3 -34.06 -20.40 -0.44
C LYS A 3 -33.11 -19.66 0.49
N LEU A 4 -33.69 -19.05 1.53
CA LEU A 4 -32.96 -18.64 2.72
C LEU A 4 -32.41 -19.88 3.43
N ILE A 5 -31.10 -19.91 3.66
CA ILE A 5 -30.49 -20.83 4.62
C ILE A 5 -29.88 -19.97 5.72
N LEU A 6 -30.56 -19.95 6.86
CA LEU A 6 -30.05 -19.43 8.13
C LEU A 6 -29.13 -20.50 8.75
N LEU A 7 -27.86 -20.23 8.89
CA LEU A 7 -26.97 -20.98 9.77
C LEU A 7 -26.53 -20.05 10.92
N ALA A 8 -27.04 -20.37 12.11
CA ALA A 8 -26.55 -19.83 13.36
C ALA A 8 -25.33 -20.64 13.79
N ALA A 9 -24.19 -20.01 14.03
CA ALA A 9 -23.05 -20.62 14.67
C ALA A 9 -22.66 -19.80 15.92
N ALA A 10 -22.68 -20.49 17.05
CA ALA A 10 -22.39 -19.98 18.38
C ALA A 10 -20.88 -19.71 18.55
N ALA A 11 -20.55 -18.57 19.14
CA ALA A 11 -19.20 -18.19 19.52
C ALA A 11 -18.82 -18.81 20.87
N ALA A 12 -17.69 -19.51 20.94
CA ALA A 12 -17.00 -19.87 22.18
C ALA A 12 -15.85 -18.90 22.41
N LEU A 13 -15.94 -18.12 23.49
CA LEU A 13 -14.87 -17.27 24.01
C LEU A 13 -13.90 -18.14 24.82
N ALA A 14 -12.67 -18.28 24.33
CA ALA A 14 -11.55 -18.74 25.15
C ALA A 14 -10.61 -17.57 25.38
N GLY A 15 -10.60 -17.09 26.62
CA GLY A 15 -9.66 -16.08 27.09
C GLY A 15 -8.28 -16.69 27.30
N CYS A 16 -7.24 -16.08 26.77
CA CYS A 16 -5.86 -16.29 27.20
C CYS A 16 -5.37 -15.03 27.91
N ALA A 17 -5.17 -15.18 29.21
CA ALA A 17 -4.47 -14.20 30.03
C ALA A 17 -2.98 -14.23 29.63
N GLN A 18 -2.43 -13.07 29.28
CA GLN A 18 -1.02 -12.90 29.00
C GLN A 18 -0.34 -12.35 30.24
N GLU A 19 0.47 -13.18 30.89
CA GLU A 19 1.32 -12.82 32.00
C GLU A 19 2.33 -11.75 31.59
N ARG A 20 2.35 -10.66 32.38
CA ARG A 20 3.39 -9.64 32.29
C ARG A 20 4.69 -10.21 32.86
N GLN A 21 5.68 -10.36 32.00
CA GLN A 21 7.06 -10.58 32.43
C GLN A 21 7.67 -9.25 32.86
N ALA A 22 8.14 -9.23 34.10
CA ALA A 22 8.83 -8.10 34.71
C ALA A 22 10.24 -7.96 34.11
N ASP A 23 10.61 -6.72 33.80
CA ASP A 23 11.97 -6.33 33.43
C ASP A 23 12.92 -6.47 34.62
N PRO A 24 14.12 -7.01 34.44
CA PRO A 24 15.18 -6.88 35.43
C PRO A 24 15.88 -5.52 35.31
N ALA A 25 15.90 -4.82 36.42
CA ALA A 25 16.64 -3.59 36.63
C ALA A 25 18.11 -3.74 36.30
N ILE A 26 18.65 -2.86 35.45
CA ILE A 26 20.09 -2.71 35.24
C ILE A 26 20.59 -1.66 36.21
N GLU A 27 21.35 -2.11 37.19
CA GLU A 27 22.08 -1.27 38.17
C GLU A 27 23.14 -0.41 37.47
N ASN A 28 23.09 0.88 37.79
CA ASN A 28 24.13 1.83 37.49
C ASN A 28 25.41 1.50 38.25
N ASN A 29 26.49 1.33 37.55
CA ASN A 29 27.81 1.39 38.17
C ASN A 29 28.59 2.58 37.63
N ALA A 30 28.71 3.59 38.45
CA ALA A 30 29.55 4.75 38.23
C ALA A 30 30.95 4.45 38.79
N ALA A 31 31.98 4.61 37.99
CA ALA A 31 33.32 4.97 38.48
C ALA A 31 34.19 5.49 37.29
N ALA A 32 34.44 6.79 37.38
CA ALA A 32 35.72 7.48 37.40
C ALA A 32 36.70 7.31 36.22
N ALA A 33 36.88 8.46 35.58
CA ALA A 33 38.12 9.15 35.18
C ALA A 33 39.25 8.31 34.53
N ASP A 34 39.65 8.67 33.33
CA ASP A 34 40.95 9.32 33.10
C ASP A 34 41.05 9.93 31.74
N ALA A 35 41.87 10.97 31.65
CA ALA A 35 42.11 11.83 30.54
C ALA A 35 42.99 11.15 29.46
N GLY A 36 42.71 11.38 28.22
CA GLY A 36 43.59 11.01 27.13
C GLY A 36 43.19 11.74 25.85
N LEU A 37 43.93 12.81 25.61
CA LEU A 37 43.94 13.61 24.36
C LEU A 37 44.18 12.71 23.15
N THR A 38 43.61 13.07 22.07
CA THR A 38 44.17 13.43 20.78
C THR A 38 43.40 12.88 19.60
N ASP A 39 43.10 13.86 18.79
CA ASP A 39 43.14 13.83 17.34
C ASP A 39 42.38 12.75 16.57
N ALA A 40 41.81 13.37 15.69
CA ALA A 40 41.61 12.97 14.31
C ALA A 40 40.16 12.92 13.91
N ASN A 41 39.71 14.06 13.41
CA ASN A 41 39.19 14.15 12.06
C ASN A 41 38.57 12.85 11.56
N MET A 42 37.45 12.48 12.11
CA MET A 42 36.57 11.58 11.38
C MET A 42 35.56 12.43 10.66
N ALA A 43 35.75 12.44 9.36
CA ALA A 43 34.82 12.90 8.39
C ALA A 43 33.41 12.62 8.86
N THR A 44 32.64 13.66 8.98
CA THR A 44 31.20 13.62 9.00
C THR A 44 30.77 12.90 7.74
N ASP A 45 30.58 11.58 7.89
CA ASP A 45 29.83 10.84 6.93
C ASP A 45 28.45 11.47 6.85
N ASN A 46 28.33 12.24 5.84
CA ASN A 46 27.20 12.43 5.00
C ASN A 46 25.96 11.73 5.55
N MET A 47 25.32 12.36 6.51
CA MET A 47 23.91 12.12 6.67
C MET A 47 23.30 12.54 5.35
N MET A 48 22.98 11.57 4.56
CA MET A 48 22.05 11.74 3.45
C MET A 48 20.83 12.39 4.06
N ASP A 49 20.77 13.70 3.91
CA ASP A 49 19.54 14.45 3.98
C ASP A 49 18.62 13.78 2.95
N ALA A 50 17.90 12.77 3.42
CA ALA A 50 16.73 12.32 2.73
C ALA A 50 15.71 13.45 2.83
N ASN A 51 15.96 14.49 2.06
CA ASN A 51 14.94 15.45 1.69
C ASN A 51 13.91 14.67 0.88
N MET A 52 13.16 13.82 1.59
CA MET A 52 11.97 13.20 1.07
C MET A 52 10.95 14.32 0.91
N ALA A 53 11.02 14.98 -0.24
CA ALA A 53 9.92 15.81 -0.67
C ALA A 53 8.65 14.99 -0.48
N ALA A 54 7.67 15.56 0.20
CA ALA A 54 6.38 14.91 0.37
C ALA A 54 5.89 14.44 -1.01
N PRO A 55 5.40 13.21 -1.13
CA PRO A 55 4.95 12.69 -2.40
C PRO A 55 3.90 13.65 -2.98
N ALA A 56 4.16 14.10 -4.18
CA ALA A 56 3.26 15.01 -4.89
C ALA A 56 2.05 14.21 -5.39
N ALA A 57 0.91 14.85 -5.42
CA ALA A 57 -0.29 14.30 -6.03
C ALA A 57 -0.02 13.89 -7.48
N LEU A 58 -0.71 12.84 -7.96
CA LEU A 58 -0.62 12.40 -9.34
C LEU A 58 -1.07 13.52 -10.27
N THR A 59 -0.25 13.81 -11.27
CA THR A 59 -0.62 14.70 -12.38
C THR A 59 -1.18 13.92 -13.56
N SER A 60 -0.94 12.61 -13.59
CA SER A 60 -1.46 11.66 -14.58
C SER A 60 -1.51 10.27 -13.98
N ILE A 61 -2.51 9.48 -14.36
CA ILE A 61 -2.58 8.05 -14.05
C ILE A 61 -1.86 7.21 -15.12
N ASN A 62 -1.58 7.79 -16.30
CA ASN A 62 -0.94 7.09 -17.40
C ASN A 62 0.50 6.68 -17.04
N GLU A 63 0.94 5.56 -17.58
CA GLU A 63 2.25 4.96 -17.33
C GLU A 63 2.51 4.72 -15.83
N THR A 64 1.48 4.23 -15.14
CA THR A 64 1.59 3.83 -13.73
C THR A 64 1.32 2.33 -13.58
N THR A 65 1.95 1.74 -12.56
CA THR A 65 1.68 0.35 -12.13
C THR A 65 1.45 0.33 -10.63
N TRP A 66 0.43 -0.41 -10.24
CA TRP A 66 -0.03 -0.56 -8.87
C TRP A 66 -0.11 -2.03 -8.49
N GLU A 67 0.29 -2.34 -7.27
CA GLU A 67 0.14 -3.65 -6.65
C GLU A 67 -0.79 -3.53 -5.46
N PHE A 68 -1.71 -4.47 -5.32
CA PHE A 68 -2.63 -4.53 -4.19
C PHE A 68 -3.10 -5.97 -3.95
N THR A 69 -3.82 -6.17 -2.86
CA THR A 69 -4.49 -7.44 -2.58
C THR A 69 -5.98 -7.21 -2.67
N ASP A 70 -6.64 -7.98 -3.51
CA ASP A 70 -8.08 -7.97 -3.64
C ASP A 70 -8.73 -8.33 -2.29
N PRO A 71 -9.63 -7.51 -1.75
CA PRO A 71 -10.18 -7.70 -0.41
C PRO A 71 -11.10 -8.92 -0.30
N GLU A 72 -11.74 -9.31 -1.39
CA GLU A 72 -12.70 -10.42 -1.40
C GLU A 72 -12.01 -11.76 -1.63
N THR A 73 -11.21 -11.85 -2.69
CA THR A 73 -10.56 -13.09 -3.09
C THR A 73 -9.21 -13.33 -2.41
N ARG A 74 -8.62 -12.29 -1.80
CA ARG A 74 -7.29 -12.28 -1.17
C ARG A 74 -6.15 -12.59 -2.14
N LYS A 75 -6.40 -12.46 -3.43
CA LYS A 75 -5.39 -12.64 -4.46
C LYS A 75 -4.51 -11.38 -4.60
N PRO A 76 -3.20 -11.53 -4.82
CA PRO A 76 -2.36 -10.40 -5.21
C PRO A 76 -2.73 -9.96 -6.63
N MET A 77 -2.91 -8.66 -6.80
CA MET A 77 -3.25 -8.01 -8.06
C MET A 77 -2.12 -7.09 -8.50
N GLN A 78 -1.92 -6.99 -9.79
CA GLN A 78 -1.11 -5.96 -10.43
C GLN A 78 -1.94 -5.29 -11.51
N GLU A 79 -1.98 -3.97 -11.48
CA GLU A 79 -2.71 -3.15 -12.44
C GLU A 79 -1.77 -2.14 -13.08
N SER A 80 -1.82 -2.02 -14.40
CA SER A 80 -1.04 -1.03 -15.13
C SER A 80 -1.91 -0.24 -16.09
N VAL A 81 -1.66 1.06 -16.14
CA VAL A 81 -2.31 1.98 -17.07
C VAL A 81 -1.29 2.42 -18.10
N ASP A 82 -1.58 2.24 -19.38
CA ASP A 82 -0.70 2.62 -20.49
C ASP A 82 -0.73 4.13 -20.79
N ALA A 83 0.09 4.57 -21.73
CA ALA A 83 0.16 5.97 -22.17
C ALA A 83 -1.16 6.48 -22.78
N ALA A 84 -2.03 5.59 -23.27
CA ALA A 84 -3.34 5.92 -23.82
C ALA A 84 -4.48 5.91 -22.78
N GLY A 85 -4.16 5.63 -21.49
CA GLY A 85 -5.15 5.52 -20.44
C GLY A 85 -5.93 4.20 -20.48
N LYS A 86 -5.41 3.17 -21.12
CA LYS A 86 -5.97 1.82 -21.01
C LYS A 86 -5.32 1.09 -19.85
N TYR A 87 -6.12 0.43 -19.03
CA TYR A 87 -5.61 -0.38 -17.95
C TYR A 87 -5.82 -1.87 -18.18
N ILE A 88 -4.95 -2.65 -17.57
CA ILE A 88 -5.05 -4.10 -17.45
C ILE A 88 -4.75 -4.46 -16.00
N THR A 89 -5.57 -5.34 -15.43
CA THR A 89 -5.38 -5.93 -14.10
C THR A 89 -5.15 -7.43 -14.23
N VAL A 90 -4.11 -7.94 -13.57
CA VAL A 90 -3.76 -9.35 -13.56
C VAL A 90 -3.54 -9.86 -12.15
N SER A 91 -3.72 -11.18 -11.95
CA SER A 91 -3.30 -11.92 -10.76
C SER A 91 -2.35 -13.04 -11.19
N GLY A 92 -1.05 -12.80 -11.03
CA GLY A 92 -0.03 -13.69 -11.58
C GLY A 92 -0.08 -13.71 -13.11
N LYS A 93 -0.58 -14.80 -13.69
CA LYS A 93 -0.76 -14.95 -15.15
C LYS A 93 -2.24 -14.85 -15.58
N GLU A 94 -3.13 -14.73 -14.63
CA GLU A 94 -4.56 -14.66 -14.87
C GLU A 94 -4.95 -13.22 -15.20
N HIS A 95 -5.57 -12.98 -16.35
CA HIS A 95 -6.17 -11.70 -16.67
C HIS A 95 -7.47 -11.56 -15.88
N ILE A 96 -7.59 -10.47 -15.12
CA ILE A 96 -8.73 -10.24 -14.22
C ILE A 96 -9.68 -9.20 -14.82
N ASP A 97 -9.15 -8.05 -15.25
CA ASP A 97 -9.96 -6.96 -15.79
C ASP A 97 -9.15 -6.09 -16.75
N HIS A 98 -9.84 -5.32 -17.58
CA HIS A 98 -9.27 -4.28 -18.43
C HIS A 98 -10.31 -3.22 -18.78
N GLY A 99 -9.83 -2.05 -19.19
CA GLY A 99 -10.71 -0.96 -19.55
C GLY A 99 -9.98 0.35 -19.78
N THR A 100 -10.58 1.45 -19.30
CA THR A 100 -9.99 2.78 -19.40
C THR A 100 -9.86 3.41 -18.02
N ALA A 101 -8.77 4.14 -17.83
CA ALA A 101 -8.48 4.90 -16.63
C ALA A 101 -8.22 6.36 -16.98
N VAL A 102 -8.75 7.27 -16.20
CA VAL A 102 -8.53 8.72 -16.33
C VAL A 102 -8.36 9.35 -14.96
N LEU A 103 -7.61 10.44 -14.89
CA LEU A 103 -7.52 11.26 -13.69
C LEU A 103 -8.58 12.36 -13.75
N LYS A 104 -9.51 12.40 -12.79
CA LYS A 104 -10.57 13.40 -12.65
C LYS A 104 -10.57 13.95 -11.23
N ASP A 105 -10.45 15.25 -11.09
CA ASP A 105 -10.52 15.93 -9.78
C ASP A 105 -9.61 15.31 -8.70
N GLY A 106 -8.39 14.89 -9.10
CA GLY A 106 -7.42 14.24 -8.22
C GLY A 106 -7.77 12.79 -7.84
N LYS A 107 -8.71 12.16 -8.56
CA LYS A 107 -9.08 10.75 -8.39
C LYS A 107 -8.74 9.95 -9.63
N ALA A 108 -8.27 8.74 -9.44
CA ALA A 108 -8.11 7.76 -10.52
C ALA A 108 -9.46 7.08 -10.78
N CYS A 109 -10.05 7.31 -11.93
CA CYS A 109 -11.36 6.78 -12.31
C CYS A 109 -11.20 5.69 -13.37
N PHE A 110 -11.72 4.52 -13.10
CA PHE A 110 -11.63 3.32 -13.93
C PHE A 110 -13.00 2.94 -14.46
N THR A 111 -13.05 2.57 -15.74
CA THR A 111 -14.25 2.02 -16.37
C THR A 111 -13.89 0.67 -16.98
N SER A 112 -14.42 -0.41 -16.40
CA SER A 112 -14.20 -1.76 -16.89
C SER A 112 -14.85 -1.98 -18.26
N ALA A 113 -14.17 -2.72 -19.11
CA ALA A 113 -14.74 -3.22 -20.37
C ALA A 113 -15.39 -4.61 -20.19
N MET A 114 -15.16 -5.25 -19.04
CA MET A 114 -15.64 -6.61 -18.76
C MET A 114 -16.95 -6.63 -17.96
N ASP A 115 -17.22 -5.62 -17.17
CA ASP A 115 -18.46 -5.49 -16.40
C ASP A 115 -19.29 -4.27 -16.83
N LYS A 116 -20.43 -4.09 -16.21
CA LYS A 116 -21.37 -3.00 -16.46
C LYS A 116 -21.61 -2.12 -15.22
N GLU A 117 -20.70 -2.18 -14.26
CA GLU A 117 -20.85 -1.44 -13.02
C GLU A 117 -20.64 0.07 -13.18
N GLY A 118 -20.09 0.47 -14.31
CA GLY A 118 -19.79 1.86 -14.63
C GLY A 118 -18.42 2.30 -14.15
N GLU A 119 -18.26 3.61 -14.04
CA GLU A 119 -16.99 4.20 -13.58
C GLU A 119 -16.90 4.12 -12.05
N VAL A 120 -15.73 3.73 -11.56
CA VAL A 120 -15.37 3.74 -10.13
C VAL A 120 -14.15 4.62 -9.96
N CYS A 121 -14.23 5.59 -9.05
CA CYS A 121 -13.13 6.54 -8.81
C CYS A 121 -12.50 6.31 -7.43
N TRP A 122 -11.18 6.30 -7.40
CA TRP A 122 -10.37 6.10 -6.22
C TRP A 122 -9.57 7.36 -5.88
N THR A 123 -9.48 7.71 -4.61
CA THR A 123 -8.66 8.84 -4.16
C THR A 123 -7.18 8.56 -4.43
N ASP A 124 -6.42 9.59 -4.84
CA ASP A 124 -4.98 9.46 -4.99
C ASP A 124 -4.34 9.16 -3.61
N PRO A 125 -3.62 8.03 -3.45
CA PRO A 125 -2.93 7.71 -2.21
C PRO A 125 -1.70 8.60 -1.96
N MET A 126 -1.34 9.48 -2.90
CA MET A 126 -0.23 10.41 -2.83
C MET A 126 1.09 9.74 -2.43
N VAL A 127 1.45 8.65 -3.09
CA VAL A 127 2.65 7.87 -2.79
C VAL A 127 3.67 7.92 -3.92
N ALA A 128 4.96 7.95 -3.55
CA ALA A 128 6.05 7.78 -4.51
C ALA A 128 6.18 6.32 -4.96
N VAL A 129 6.91 6.11 -6.08
CA VAL A 129 7.24 4.76 -6.55
C VAL A 129 7.97 3.98 -5.45
N GLY A 130 7.53 2.76 -5.17
CA GLY A 130 8.00 1.90 -4.10
C GLY A 130 7.27 2.06 -2.77
N GLN A 131 6.42 3.07 -2.63
CA GLN A 131 5.65 3.35 -1.41
C GLN A 131 4.23 2.81 -1.49
N SER A 132 3.65 2.55 -0.33
CA SER A 132 2.25 2.12 -0.19
C SER A 132 1.42 3.20 0.48
N GLY A 133 0.14 3.27 0.12
CA GLY A 133 -0.82 4.17 0.73
C GLY A 133 -2.24 3.61 0.68
N GLU A 134 -3.10 4.14 1.53
CA GLU A 134 -4.53 3.82 1.51
C GLU A 134 -5.24 4.68 0.46
N THR A 135 -6.11 4.06 -0.30
CA THR A 135 -7.05 4.73 -1.20
C THR A 135 -8.48 4.34 -0.83
N THR A 136 -9.42 5.19 -1.19
CA THR A 136 -10.84 4.95 -0.93
C THR A 136 -11.63 5.20 -2.21
N SER A 137 -12.51 4.26 -2.56
CA SER A 137 -13.39 4.41 -3.71
C SER A 137 -14.54 5.36 -3.41
N ASP A 138 -15.20 5.85 -4.44
CA ASP A 138 -16.44 6.63 -4.35
C ASP A 138 -17.63 5.80 -3.82
N LYS A 139 -17.49 4.46 -3.81
CA LYS A 139 -18.42 3.51 -3.17
C LYS A 139 -18.09 3.25 -1.69
N GLY A 140 -17.00 3.85 -1.16
CA GLY A 140 -16.57 3.71 0.23
C GLY A 140 -15.69 2.51 0.53
N GLU A 141 -15.24 1.79 -0.48
CA GLU A 141 -14.29 0.68 -0.34
C GLU A 141 -12.89 1.23 -0.02
N LYS A 142 -12.15 0.52 0.82
CA LYS A 142 -10.78 0.89 1.19
C LYS A 142 -9.79 -0.16 0.70
N LEU A 143 -8.68 0.32 0.15
CA LEU A 143 -7.64 -0.52 -0.40
C LEU A 143 -6.28 0.06 -0.06
N VAL A 144 -5.33 -0.80 0.30
CA VAL A 144 -3.92 -0.43 0.39
C VAL A 144 -3.26 -0.78 -0.92
N VAL A 145 -2.74 0.23 -1.60
CA VAL A 145 -2.07 0.08 -2.88
C VAL A 145 -0.61 0.45 -2.75
N LYS A 146 0.25 -0.22 -3.51
CA LYS A 146 1.67 0.11 -3.63
C LYS A 146 1.96 0.55 -5.05
N ARG A 147 2.51 1.75 -5.20
CA ARG A 147 2.99 2.23 -6.50
C ARG A 147 4.32 1.58 -6.85
N THR A 148 4.43 0.99 -8.03
CA THR A 148 5.68 0.39 -8.51
C THR A 148 6.19 1.10 -9.75
N VAL A 149 7.38 0.72 -10.21
CA VAL A 149 7.88 1.16 -11.52
C VAL A 149 6.91 0.67 -12.59
N TYR A 150 6.64 1.50 -13.59
CA TYR A 150 5.73 1.14 -14.67
C TYR A 150 6.18 -0.14 -15.40
N VAL A 151 5.26 -1.07 -15.51
CA VAL A 151 5.43 -2.33 -16.25
C VAL A 151 4.27 -2.45 -17.23
N PRO A 152 4.50 -2.42 -18.54
CA PRO A 152 3.43 -2.66 -19.50
C PRO A 152 2.91 -4.09 -19.36
N LEU A 153 1.61 -4.24 -19.14
CA LEU A 153 0.92 -5.53 -19.14
C LEU A 153 0.30 -5.78 -20.50
N THR A 154 0.23 -7.04 -20.88
CA THR A 154 -0.42 -7.48 -22.14
C THR A 154 -1.47 -8.54 -21.80
N MET A 155 -2.57 -8.50 -22.53
CA MET A 155 -3.59 -9.58 -22.50
C MET A 155 -3.07 -10.81 -23.25
#